data_d1767aa8372e97fe2ac21f49da852f4c
#
_entry.id   d1767aa8372e97fe2ac21f49da852f4c
#
_cell.length_a   1.000
_cell.length_b   1.000
_cell.length_c   1.000
_cell.angle_alpha   90.00
_cell.angle_beta   90.00
_cell.angle_gamma   90.00
#
_symmetry.space_group_name_H-M   'P 1'
#
loop_
_entity.id
_entity.type
_entity.pdbx_description
1 polymer ?
#
loop_
_entity_poly.entity_id
_entity_poly.type
_entity_poly.pdbx_seq_one_letter_code
_entity_poly.pdbx_strand_id
1 'polypeptide(L)'
;LSADYWMGLCARFVSGLPHGAYFGVGSIVASRLAEKGKSTSAVAIMIMGMTIANLFGVPAGNFLGHFLSWRLVFVIAALWGGVTIWFIRRWVPVLPALPATNLKGQFRFLRRPEPWMLIAATMLGNGGAFCWYSYVNPLMTEVSGFSVGTMPVLMLLAGASMCVGNYLGGHLSDRFTPGIVA
;
A
#
# COMPACT_ATOMS: atom_id res chain seq x y z
N LEU A 1 11.30 -16.03 12.83
CA LEU A 1 11.71 -17.40 13.18
C LEU A 1 12.13 -18.21 11.94
N SER A 2 12.64 -17.57 10.90
CA SER A 2 13.23 -18.29 9.77
C SER A 2 14.66 -18.69 10.16
N ALA A 3 14.94 -19.98 10.18
CA ALA A 3 16.30 -20.49 10.42
C ALA A 3 17.21 -20.26 9.20
N ASP A 4 16.61 -20.13 8.01
CA ASP A 4 17.31 -19.95 6.73
C ASP A 4 16.78 -18.77 5.92
N TYR A 5 17.70 -18.13 5.16
CA TYR A 5 17.37 -17.04 4.23
C TYR A 5 16.25 -17.39 3.26
N TRP A 6 16.28 -18.58 2.68
CA TRP A 6 15.29 -19.05 1.71
C TRP A 6 13.89 -19.20 2.33
N MET A 7 13.82 -19.69 3.56
CA MET A 7 12.54 -19.78 4.29
C MET A 7 11.97 -18.39 4.57
N GLY A 8 12.83 -17.43 4.90
CA GLY A 8 12.44 -16.02 5.06
C GLY A 8 11.93 -15.41 3.77
N LEU A 9 12.55 -15.68 2.63
CA LEU A 9 12.14 -15.22 1.32
C LEU A 9 10.79 -15.79 0.92
N CYS A 10 10.59 -17.10 1.06
CA CYS A 10 9.32 -17.76 0.79
C CYS A 10 8.19 -17.24 1.68
N ALA A 11 8.45 -17.06 2.98
CA ALA A 11 7.48 -16.51 3.90
C ALA A 11 7.06 -15.08 3.52
N ARG A 12 7.99 -14.24 3.08
CA ARG A 12 7.70 -12.87 2.59
C ARG A 12 6.91 -12.90 1.30
N PHE A 13 7.23 -13.79 0.37
CA PHE A 13 6.47 -13.96 -0.86
C PHE A 13 5.01 -14.36 -0.56
N VAL A 14 4.81 -15.39 0.27
CA VAL A 14 3.46 -15.83 0.67
C VAL A 14 2.70 -14.73 1.41
N SER A 15 3.34 -13.97 2.30
CA SER A 15 2.70 -12.86 3.00
C SER A 15 2.36 -11.68 2.10
N GLY A 16 3.01 -11.53 0.95
CA GLY A 16 2.71 -10.51 -0.04
C GLY A 16 1.47 -10.79 -0.89
N LEU A 17 1.09 -12.06 -1.07
CA LEU A 17 -0.06 -12.45 -1.89
C LEU A 17 -1.39 -11.83 -1.42
N PRO A 18 -1.74 -11.85 -0.12
CA PRO A 18 -2.96 -11.23 0.37
C PRO A 18 -2.99 -9.71 0.15
N HIS A 19 -1.84 -9.06 0.09
CA HIS A 19 -1.74 -7.61 -0.10
C HIS A 19 -2.34 -7.17 -1.44
N GLY A 20 -1.94 -7.81 -2.55
CA GLY A 20 -2.50 -7.52 -3.87
C GLY A 20 -4.00 -7.83 -3.96
N ALA A 21 -4.44 -8.95 -3.40
CA ALA A 21 -5.85 -9.32 -3.34
C ALA A 21 -6.66 -8.30 -2.53
N TYR A 22 -6.15 -7.85 -1.40
CA TYR A 22 -6.80 -6.86 -0.54
C TYR A 22 -7.01 -5.52 -1.27
N PHE A 23 -5.99 -5.02 -1.95
CA PHE A 23 -6.11 -3.78 -2.72
C PHE A 23 -7.06 -3.91 -3.91
N GLY A 24 -7.00 -5.03 -4.64
CA GLY A 24 -7.90 -5.29 -5.76
C GLY A 24 -9.36 -5.38 -5.32
N VAL A 25 -9.66 -6.19 -4.32
CA VAL A 25 -11.03 -6.33 -3.79
C VAL A 25 -11.48 -5.03 -3.11
N GLY A 26 -10.60 -4.39 -2.32
CA GLY A 26 -10.90 -3.15 -1.63
C GLY A 26 -11.28 -2.02 -2.57
N SER A 27 -10.59 -1.86 -3.70
CA SER A 27 -10.92 -0.85 -4.71
C SER A 27 -12.27 -1.10 -5.37
N ILE A 28 -12.61 -2.36 -5.66
CA ILE A 28 -13.93 -2.73 -6.19
C ILE A 28 -15.03 -2.44 -5.16
N VAL A 29 -14.83 -2.80 -3.91
CA VAL A 29 -15.79 -2.53 -2.83
C VAL A 29 -15.96 -1.02 -2.64
N ALA A 30 -14.86 -0.26 -2.55
CA ALA A 30 -14.90 1.19 -2.42
C ALA A 30 -15.66 1.85 -3.57
N SER A 31 -15.39 1.44 -4.82
CA SER A 31 -16.06 1.99 -6.00
C SER A 31 -17.56 1.67 -6.04
N ARG A 32 -17.97 0.50 -5.52
CA ARG A 32 -19.37 0.07 -5.47
C ARG A 32 -20.18 0.74 -4.36
N LEU A 33 -19.53 1.09 -3.25
CA LEU A 33 -20.15 1.79 -2.13
C LEU A 33 -20.20 3.31 -2.35
N ALA A 34 -19.45 3.80 -3.32
CA ALA A 34 -19.41 5.22 -3.65
C ALA A 34 -20.73 5.70 -4.26
N GLU A 35 -21.07 6.95 -4.00
CA GLU A 35 -22.14 7.65 -4.71
C GLU A 35 -21.85 7.72 -6.22
N LYS A 36 -22.91 7.81 -7.03
CA LYS A 36 -22.78 7.93 -8.49
C LYS A 36 -21.86 9.10 -8.85
N GLY A 37 -20.82 8.82 -9.64
CA GLY A 37 -19.83 9.81 -10.08
C GLY A 37 -18.65 10.04 -9.11
N LYS A 38 -18.60 9.38 -7.93
CA LYS A 38 -17.52 9.54 -6.93
C LYS A 38 -16.69 8.27 -6.71
N SER A 39 -16.73 7.33 -7.64
CA SER A 39 -16.01 6.06 -7.48
C SER A 39 -14.49 6.23 -7.39
N THR A 40 -13.92 7.13 -8.19
CA THR A 40 -12.48 7.45 -8.16
C THR A 40 -12.07 8.07 -6.82
N SER A 41 -12.88 8.99 -6.31
CA SER A 41 -12.65 9.61 -5.00
C SER A 41 -12.69 8.58 -3.86
N ALA A 42 -13.61 7.62 -3.89
CA ALA A 42 -13.70 6.56 -2.88
C ALA A 42 -12.45 5.65 -2.88
N VAL A 43 -11.96 5.28 -4.06
CA VAL A 43 -10.70 4.53 -4.21
C VAL A 43 -9.50 5.37 -3.73
N ALA A 44 -9.48 6.66 -4.06
CA ALA A 44 -8.42 7.57 -3.60
C ALA A 44 -8.39 7.68 -2.07
N ILE A 45 -9.54 7.75 -1.39
CA ILE A 45 -9.64 7.74 0.08
C ILE A 45 -9.09 6.43 0.66
N MET A 46 -9.39 5.29 0.03
CA MET A 46 -8.84 4.00 0.45
C MET A 46 -7.29 3.98 0.36
N ILE A 47 -6.74 4.49 -0.75
CA ILE A 47 -5.28 4.59 -0.94
C ILE A 47 -4.67 5.61 0.04
N MET A 48 -5.37 6.69 0.35
CA MET A 48 -4.93 7.69 1.35
C MET A 48 -4.74 7.04 2.74
N GLY A 49 -5.56 6.06 3.10
CA GLY A 49 -5.37 5.29 4.33
C GLY A 49 -3.99 4.62 4.42
N MET A 50 -3.48 4.08 3.31
CA MET A 50 -2.12 3.51 3.25
C MET A 50 -1.05 4.60 3.42
N THR A 51 -1.25 5.76 2.84
CA THR A 51 -0.31 6.89 2.95
C THR A 51 -0.24 7.41 4.40
N ILE A 52 -1.39 7.52 5.06
CA ILE A 52 -1.48 7.88 6.48
C ILE A 52 -0.80 6.82 7.36
N ALA A 53 -1.03 5.53 7.05
CA ALA A 53 -0.36 4.45 7.76
C ALA A 53 1.17 4.49 7.60
N ASN A 54 1.68 4.83 6.43
CA ASN A 54 3.12 5.04 6.21
C ASN A 54 3.64 6.27 6.96
N LEU A 55 2.90 7.36 6.95
CA LEU A 55 3.29 8.61 7.63
C LEU A 55 3.44 8.44 9.15
N PHE A 56 2.53 7.74 9.78
CA PHE A 56 2.50 7.57 11.24
C PHE A 56 2.97 6.18 11.69
N GLY A 57 2.61 5.14 10.95
CA GLY A 57 2.88 3.76 11.34
C GLY A 57 4.34 3.40 11.28
N VAL A 58 5.09 3.87 10.28
CA VAL A 58 6.51 3.57 10.16
C VAL A 58 7.34 4.24 11.26
N PRO A 59 7.20 5.55 11.53
CA PRO A 59 7.88 6.17 12.68
C PRO A 59 7.48 5.56 14.02
N ALA A 60 6.18 5.30 14.22
CA ALA A 60 5.69 4.66 15.43
C ALA A 60 6.24 3.24 15.60
N GLY A 61 6.27 2.45 14.52
CA GLY A 61 6.83 1.10 14.52
C GLY A 61 8.32 1.09 14.84
N ASN A 62 9.09 2.02 14.26
CA ASN A 62 10.51 2.17 14.57
C ASN A 62 10.73 2.61 16.02
N PHE A 63 9.96 3.56 16.53
CA PHE A 63 10.03 4.00 17.91
C PHE A 63 9.73 2.84 18.88
N LEU A 64 8.61 2.15 18.66
CA LEU A 64 8.21 1.00 19.49
C LEU A 64 9.23 -0.14 19.41
N GLY A 65 9.79 -0.42 18.24
CA GLY A 65 10.80 -1.46 18.05
C GLY A 65 12.12 -1.14 18.72
N HIS A 66 12.43 0.15 18.92
CA HIS A 66 13.64 0.57 19.61
C HIS A 66 13.52 0.53 21.14
N PHE A 67 12.35 0.89 21.68
CA PHE A 67 12.09 0.93 23.14
C PHE A 67 11.45 -0.34 23.68
N LEU A 68 10.76 -1.09 22.84
CA LEU A 68 10.05 -2.32 23.18
C LEU A 68 10.63 -3.49 22.36
N SER A 69 10.31 -4.70 22.79
CA SER A 69 10.67 -5.89 22.00
C SER A 69 10.00 -5.85 20.63
N TRP A 70 10.74 -6.18 19.57
CA TRP A 70 10.22 -6.31 18.21
C TRP A 70 8.97 -7.22 18.11
N ARG A 71 8.86 -8.20 19.02
CA ARG A 71 7.68 -9.08 19.12
C ARG A 71 6.41 -8.33 19.49
N LEU A 72 6.51 -7.31 20.35
CA LEU A 72 5.35 -6.48 20.73
C LEU A 72 4.82 -5.66 19.54
N VAL A 73 5.68 -5.20 18.66
CA VAL A 73 5.26 -4.50 17.43
C VAL A 73 4.38 -5.40 16.57
N PHE A 74 4.73 -6.68 16.42
CA PHE A 74 3.91 -7.65 15.68
C PHE A 74 2.59 -7.98 16.40
N VAL A 75 2.58 -8.04 17.71
CA VAL A 75 1.34 -8.25 18.50
C VAL A 75 0.40 -7.06 18.32
N ILE A 76 0.92 -5.83 18.42
CA ILE A 76 0.13 -4.62 18.18
C ILE A 76 -0.44 -4.59 16.76
N ALA A 77 0.37 -4.93 15.76
CA ALA A 77 -0.08 -5.03 14.38
C ALA A 77 -1.17 -6.09 14.19
N ALA A 78 -1.04 -7.25 14.85
CA ALA A 78 -2.05 -8.31 14.80
C ALA A 78 -3.37 -7.88 15.47
N LEU A 79 -3.31 -7.21 16.61
CA LEU A 79 -4.49 -6.66 17.30
C LEU A 79 -5.18 -5.62 16.41
N TRP A 80 -4.41 -4.72 15.77
CA TRP A 80 -4.94 -3.74 14.83
C TRP A 80 -5.60 -4.40 13.62
N GLY A 81 -5.02 -5.49 13.11
CA GLY A 81 -5.63 -6.32 12.08
C GLY A 81 -6.98 -6.91 12.53
N GLY A 82 -7.07 -7.38 13.76
CA GLY A 82 -8.32 -7.86 14.37
C GLY A 82 -9.40 -6.77 14.44
N VAL A 83 -9.02 -5.57 14.88
CA VAL A 83 -9.90 -4.39 14.91
C VAL A 83 -10.38 -4.05 13.50
N THR A 84 -9.49 -4.08 12.50
CA THR A 84 -9.85 -3.84 11.10
C THR A 84 -10.87 -4.85 10.58
N ILE A 85 -10.69 -6.15 10.88
CA ILE A 85 -11.63 -7.20 10.50
C ILE A 85 -13.00 -6.97 11.16
N TRP A 86 -13.01 -6.56 12.43
CA TRP A 86 -14.24 -6.25 13.14
C TRP A 86 -14.99 -5.07 12.49
N PHE A 87 -14.31 -3.99 12.15
CA PHE A 87 -14.90 -2.84 11.46
C PHE A 87 -15.43 -3.22 10.07
N ILE A 88 -14.68 -4.00 9.29
CA ILE A 88 -15.14 -4.47 7.99
C ILE A 88 -16.43 -5.27 8.14
N ARG A 89 -16.48 -6.22 9.07
CA ARG A 89 -17.69 -7.01 9.32
C ARG A 89 -18.88 -6.21 9.80
N ARG A 90 -18.63 -5.13 10.51
CA ARG A 90 -19.70 -4.30 11.11
C ARG A 90 -20.27 -3.26 10.15
N TRP A 91 -19.42 -2.69 9.31
CA TRP A 91 -19.79 -1.53 8.49
C TRP A 91 -19.87 -1.81 6.99
N VAL A 92 -19.16 -2.79 6.47
CA VAL A 92 -19.23 -3.12 5.05
C VAL A 92 -20.45 -4.01 4.81
N PRO A 93 -21.45 -3.56 4.05
CA PRO A 93 -22.60 -4.38 3.71
C PRO A 93 -22.19 -5.54 2.81
N VAL A 94 -22.95 -6.64 2.91
CA VAL A 94 -22.76 -7.78 2.00
C VAL A 94 -23.15 -7.34 0.59
N LEU A 95 -22.17 -7.18 -0.27
CA LEU A 95 -22.39 -6.83 -1.66
C LEU A 95 -22.77 -8.07 -2.47
N PRO A 96 -23.70 -7.95 -3.44
CA PRO A 96 -24.02 -9.04 -4.33
C PRO A 96 -22.77 -9.52 -5.07
N ALA A 97 -22.60 -10.84 -5.16
CA ALA A 97 -21.48 -11.44 -5.84
C ALA A 97 -21.37 -10.93 -7.28
N LEU A 98 -20.14 -10.69 -7.72
CA LEU A 98 -19.88 -10.42 -9.14
C LEU A 98 -20.28 -11.66 -9.96
N PRO A 99 -20.83 -11.46 -11.16
CA PRO A 99 -21.11 -12.59 -12.05
C PRO A 99 -19.82 -13.43 -12.20
N ALA A 100 -19.95 -14.73 -11.98
CA ALA A 100 -18.84 -15.65 -12.08
C ALA A 100 -18.31 -15.65 -13.52
N THR A 101 -17.25 -14.92 -13.77
CA THR A 101 -16.51 -14.99 -15.02
C THR A 101 -15.58 -16.18 -14.96
N ASN A 102 -15.60 -17.00 -16.00
CA ASN A 102 -14.69 -18.15 -16.14
C ASN A 102 -13.25 -17.67 -16.00
N LEU A 103 -12.40 -18.40 -15.26
CA LEU A 103 -10.98 -18.05 -15.07
C LEU A 103 -10.26 -17.70 -16.37
N LYS A 104 -10.57 -18.41 -17.46
CA LYS A 104 -10.04 -18.09 -18.80
C LYS A 104 -10.47 -16.71 -19.30
N GLY A 105 -11.65 -16.24 -18.92
CA GLY A 105 -12.15 -14.89 -19.26
C GLY A 105 -11.45 -13.81 -18.45
N GLN A 106 -11.11 -14.09 -17.18
CA GLN A 106 -10.41 -13.15 -16.30
C GLN A 106 -8.98 -12.87 -16.78
N PHE A 107 -8.30 -13.85 -17.39
CA PHE A 107 -6.95 -13.65 -17.93
C PHE A 107 -6.92 -13.15 -19.38
N ARG A 108 -8.08 -12.94 -20.00
CA ARG A 108 -8.16 -12.47 -21.39
C ARG A 108 -7.54 -11.09 -21.60
N PHE A 109 -7.61 -10.21 -20.59
CA PHE A 109 -7.00 -8.88 -20.65
C PHE A 109 -5.47 -8.94 -20.76
N LEU A 110 -4.81 -9.97 -20.20
CA LEU A 110 -3.36 -10.16 -20.29
C LEU A 110 -2.86 -10.52 -21.70
N ARG A 111 -3.77 -10.76 -22.66
CA ARG A 111 -3.40 -10.97 -24.07
C ARG A 111 -3.08 -9.66 -24.80
N ARG A 112 -3.42 -8.52 -24.19
CA ARG A 112 -3.11 -7.19 -24.73
C ARG A 112 -1.80 -6.68 -24.13
N PRO A 113 -1.03 -5.83 -24.83
CA PRO A 113 0.23 -5.28 -24.33
C PRO A 113 0.01 -4.22 -23.24
N GLU A 114 -1.12 -3.48 -23.24
CA GLU A 114 -1.39 -2.37 -22.34
C GLU A 114 -1.32 -2.77 -20.85
N PRO A 115 -1.95 -3.88 -20.39
CA PRO A 115 -1.83 -4.32 -19.00
C PRO A 115 -0.38 -4.65 -18.59
N TRP A 116 0.41 -5.21 -19.51
CA TRP A 116 1.82 -5.50 -19.23
C TRP A 116 2.67 -4.25 -19.04
N MET A 117 2.40 -3.22 -19.83
CA MET A 117 3.06 -1.91 -19.66
C MET A 117 2.71 -1.29 -18.30
N LEU A 118 1.44 -1.36 -17.89
CA LEU A 118 1.02 -0.88 -16.57
C LEU A 118 1.65 -1.69 -15.43
N ILE A 119 1.69 -3.02 -15.56
CA ILE A 119 2.35 -3.90 -14.59
C ILE A 119 3.84 -3.54 -14.50
N ALA A 120 4.53 -3.43 -15.63
CA ALA A 120 5.95 -3.07 -15.65
C ALA A 120 6.21 -1.69 -15.05
N ALA A 121 5.42 -0.68 -15.41
CA ALA A 121 5.52 0.66 -14.84
C ALA A 121 5.30 0.66 -13.32
N THR A 122 4.30 -0.09 -12.85
CA THR A 122 4.01 -0.22 -11.42
C THR A 122 5.13 -0.97 -10.69
N MET A 123 5.65 -2.05 -11.26
CA MET A 123 6.74 -2.82 -10.68
C MET A 123 8.02 -1.98 -10.57
N LEU A 124 8.39 -1.25 -11.62
CA LEU A 124 9.59 -0.42 -11.64
C LEU A 124 9.42 0.81 -10.73
N GLY A 125 8.30 1.50 -10.81
CA GLY A 125 8.04 2.70 -10.02
C GLY A 125 7.93 2.40 -8.53
N ASN A 126 7.03 1.51 -8.13
CA ASN A 126 6.88 1.13 -6.72
C ASN A 126 8.09 0.35 -6.21
N GLY A 127 8.65 -0.57 -7.02
CA GLY A 127 9.85 -1.32 -6.65
C GLY A 127 11.02 -0.40 -6.33
N GLY A 128 11.30 0.58 -7.19
CA GLY A 128 12.33 1.59 -6.99
C GLY A 128 12.09 2.44 -5.74
N ALA A 129 10.86 2.94 -5.56
CA ALA A 129 10.48 3.72 -4.39
C ALA A 129 10.62 2.93 -3.08
N PHE A 130 10.18 1.67 -3.04
CA PHE A 130 10.31 0.84 -1.85
C PHE A 130 11.75 0.38 -1.60
N CYS A 131 12.56 0.15 -2.63
CA CYS A 131 13.98 -0.08 -2.47
C CYS A 131 14.65 1.12 -1.79
N TRP A 132 14.44 2.32 -2.31
CA TRP A 132 14.98 3.54 -1.69
C TRP A 132 14.49 3.68 -0.24
N TYR A 133 13.20 3.50 0.01
CA TYR A 133 12.60 3.63 1.34
C TYR A 133 13.16 2.62 2.35
N SER A 134 13.45 1.40 1.91
CA SER A 134 14.04 0.35 2.75
C SER A 134 15.49 0.66 3.17
N TYR A 135 16.23 1.37 2.30
CA TYR A 135 17.63 1.71 2.55
C TYR A 135 17.82 3.18 2.95
N VAL A 136 16.73 3.94 3.17
CA VAL A 136 16.84 5.36 3.50
C VAL A 136 17.60 5.61 4.80
N ASN A 137 17.49 4.73 5.79
CA ASN A 137 18.17 4.88 7.07
C ASN A 137 19.71 4.81 6.90
N PRO A 138 20.33 3.72 6.41
CA PRO A 138 21.77 3.69 6.18
C PRO A 138 22.20 4.75 5.16
N LEU A 139 21.41 5.05 4.13
CA LEU A 139 21.75 6.08 3.16
C LEU A 139 21.89 7.48 3.81
N MET A 140 20.96 7.85 4.69
CA MET A 140 20.98 9.15 5.35
C MET A 140 22.01 9.21 6.47
N THR A 141 22.24 8.12 7.21
CA THR A 141 23.18 8.12 8.33
C THR A 141 24.64 7.88 7.91
N GLU A 142 24.88 6.90 7.03
CA GLU A 142 26.24 6.50 6.66
C GLU A 142 26.79 7.28 5.47
N VAL A 143 25.93 7.61 4.49
CA VAL A 143 26.36 8.31 3.27
C VAL A 143 26.18 9.81 3.39
N SER A 144 25.03 10.28 3.90
CA SER A 144 24.72 11.71 3.98
C SER A 144 25.12 12.35 5.31
N GLY A 145 25.56 11.58 6.31
CA GLY A 145 26.08 12.08 7.59
C GLY A 145 25.04 12.63 8.54
N PHE A 146 23.74 12.38 8.33
CA PHE A 146 22.70 12.79 9.26
C PHE A 146 22.78 11.97 10.57
N SER A 147 22.45 12.62 11.69
CA SER A 147 22.39 11.91 12.97
C SER A 147 21.19 10.97 13.01
N VAL A 148 21.33 9.84 13.72
CA VAL A 148 20.23 8.87 13.91
C VAL A 148 18.99 9.55 14.52
N GLY A 149 19.16 10.56 15.38
CA GLY A 149 18.08 11.33 15.97
C GLY A 149 17.28 12.18 14.99
N THR A 150 17.82 12.48 13.79
CA THR A 150 17.13 13.23 12.74
C THR A 150 16.24 12.34 11.87
N MET A 151 16.44 11.01 11.92
CA MET A 151 15.70 10.06 11.07
C MET A 151 14.18 10.14 11.20
N PRO A 152 13.57 10.26 12.40
CA PRO A 152 12.12 10.39 12.51
C PRO A 152 11.57 11.60 11.75
N VAL A 153 12.29 12.72 11.78
CA VAL A 153 11.89 13.96 11.08
C VAL A 153 11.99 13.77 9.56
N LEU A 154 13.07 13.16 9.07
CA LEU A 154 13.24 12.86 7.65
C LEU A 154 12.15 11.90 7.14
N MET A 155 11.81 10.89 7.93
CA MET A 155 10.71 9.95 7.62
C MET A 155 9.35 10.64 7.59
N LEU A 156 9.08 11.56 8.52
CA LEU A 156 7.86 12.38 8.51
C LEU A 156 7.78 13.27 7.28
N LEU A 157 8.88 13.91 6.90
CA LEU A 157 8.95 14.73 5.69
C LEU A 157 8.71 13.89 4.42
N ALA A 158 9.31 12.72 4.34
CA ALA A 158 9.09 11.79 3.23
C ALA A 158 7.61 11.35 3.15
N GLY A 159 7.01 10.96 4.27
CA GLY A 159 5.60 10.61 4.35
C GLY A 159 4.66 11.77 3.99
N ALA A 160 4.94 12.97 4.48
CA ALA A 160 4.20 14.19 4.13
C ALA A 160 4.29 14.49 2.62
N SER A 161 5.48 14.35 2.03
CA SER A 161 5.69 14.52 0.58
C SER A 161 4.89 13.49 -0.24
N MET A 162 4.79 12.24 0.24
CA MET A 162 3.94 11.22 -0.39
C MET A 162 2.45 11.58 -0.31
N CYS A 163 1.97 12.13 0.82
CA CYS A 163 0.59 12.59 0.95
C CYS A 163 0.28 13.72 -0.04
N VAL A 164 1.16 14.72 -0.11
CA VAL A 164 1.02 15.84 -1.04
C VAL A 164 1.08 15.34 -2.49
N GLY A 165 2.02 14.46 -2.82
CA GLY A 165 2.16 13.87 -4.14
C GLY A 165 0.91 13.09 -4.58
N ASN A 166 0.34 12.28 -3.70
CA ASN A 166 -0.90 11.54 -3.97
C ASN A 166 -2.10 12.47 -4.17
N TYR A 167 -2.23 13.49 -3.32
CA TYR A 167 -3.32 14.47 -3.44
C TYR A 167 -3.23 15.26 -4.75
N LEU A 168 -2.04 15.81 -5.04
CA LEU A 168 -1.81 16.56 -6.26
C LEU A 168 -1.95 15.68 -7.50
N GLY A 169 -1.36 14.48 -7.49
CA GLY A 169 -1.45 13.53 -8.60
C GLY A 169 -2.88 13.12 -8.90
N GLY A 170 -3.69 12.81 -7.87
CA GLY A 170 -5.10 12.50 -8.03
C GLY A 170 -5.90 13.68 -8.60
N HIS A 171 -5.68 14.88 -8.06
CA HIS A 171 -6.39 16.08 -8.50
C HIS A 171 -6.00 16.52 -9.92
N LEU A 172 -4.72 16.45 -10.27
CA LEU A 172 -4.26 16.71 -11.63
C LEU A 172 -4.79 15.66 -12.62
N SER A 173 -4.79 14.39 -12.23
CA SER A 173 -5.34 13.31 -13.04
C SER A 173 -6.79 13.55 -13.39
N ASP A 174 -7.63 13.93 -12.42
CA ASP A 174 -9.04 14.23 -12.64
C ASP A 174 -9.24 15.46 -13.59
N ARG A 175 -8.32 16.43 -13.56
CA ARG A 175 -8.40 17.64 -14.38
C ARG A 175 -7.88 17.48 -15.79
N PHE A 176 -6.80 16.72 -15.97
CA PHE A 176 -6.04 16.70 -17.23
C PHE A 176 -6.18 15.42 -18.03
N THR A 177 -6.90 14.40 -17.53
CA THR A 177 -6.78 13.06 -18.10
C THR A 177 -8.07 12.28 -18.36
N PRO A 178 -9.17 12.84 -18.84
CA PRO A 178 -10.21 11.98 -19.41
C PRO A 178 -9.76 11.23 -20.68
N GLY A 179 -8.65 11.64 -21.30
CA GLY A 179 -8.18 11.08 -22.56
C GLY A 179 -6.81 10.42 -22.57
N ILE A 180 -6.02 10.54 -21.50
CA ILE A 180 -4.65 9.98 -21.43
C ILE A 180 -4.58 8.74 -20.51
N VAL A 181 -5.56 8.55 -19.65
CA VAL A 181 -5.66 7.40 -18.71
C VAL A 181 -6.75 6.39 -19.12
N ALA A 182 -7.45 6.64 -20.22
CA ALA A 182 -8.41 5.69 -20.78
C ALA A 182 -7.72 4.60 -21.60
#